data_fb72be18a4c771cdf53d62728725140a
#
_entry.id   fb72be18a4c771cdf53d62728725140a
#
_cell.length_a   1.000
_cell.length_b   1.000
_cell.length_c   1.000
_cell.angle_alpha   90.00
_cell.angle_beta   90.00
_cell.angle_gamma   90.00
#
_symmetry.space_group_name_H-M   'P 1'
#
loop_
_entity.id
_entity.type
_entity.pdbx_description
1 polymer ?
#
loop_
_entity_poly.entity_id
_entity_poly.type
_entity_poly.pdbx_seq_one_letter_code
_entity_poly.pdbx_strand_id
1 'polypeptide(L)'
;KQIYPSSKLGEIQVVFDNKKSSTIQYCVDSLLNGQHITSPNIQAVNKSKDVIDYVEHTPNAIGIIGSNWLNDQRDSTNTTFKKNIRVMSVSKLDKATDMNSWKPYQAYIYDGRYPFIRTIYALLNDPINGLPWGFAHFLESPKGQLIIFKSGLLPYRGDINVRSVNVSGE
;
A
#
# COMPACT_ATOMS: atom_id res chain seq x y z
N LYS A 1 2.27 20.70 -4.41
CA LYS A 1 3.31 21.66 -4.80
C LYS A 1 4.46 20.89 -5.43
N GLN A 2 4.82 21.18 -6.66
CA GLN A 2 5.97 20.56 -7.31
C GLN A 2 7.26 21.02 -6.65
N ILE A 3 8.13 20.07 -6.30
CA ILE A 3 9.47 20.39 -5.74
C ILE A 3 10.45 20.77 -6.86
N TYR A 4 10.21 20.32 -8.09
CA TYR A 4 11.05 20.62 -9.25
C TYR A 4 10.39 21.64 -10.19
N PRO A 5 10.75 22.93 -10.10
CA PRO A 5 10.16 23.99 -10.93
C PRO A 5 10.36 23.76 -12.44
N SER A 6 11.37 22.99 -12.82
CA SER A 6 11.66 22.65 -14.22
C SER A 6 10.77 21.54 -14.79
N SER A 7 9.93 20.90 -13.99
CA SER A 7 9.02 19.85 -14.46
C SER A 7 7.93 20.45 -15.37
N LYS A 8 7.77 19.90 -16.56
CA LYS A 8 6.72 20.27 -17.52
C LYS A 8 5.43 19.44 -17.33
N LEU A 9 5.36 18.59 -16.31
CA LEU A 9 4.26 17.64 -16.13
C LEU A 9 2.98 18.26 -15.54
N GLY A 10 3.00 19.55 -15.18
CA GLY A 10 1.86 20.22 -14.54
C GLY A 10 1.68 19.84 -13.06
N GLU A 11 0.47 20.00 -12.54
CA GLU A 11 0.17 19.68 -11.15
C GLU A 11 0.02 18.16 -10.95
N ILE A 12 0.46 17.68 -9.77
CA ILE A 12 0.34 16.28 -9.42
C ILE A 12 -1.14 15.92 -9.21
N GLN A 13 -1.58 14.84 -9.83
CA GLN A 13 -2.89 14.23 -9.63
C GLN A 13 -2.75 13.04 -8.71
N VAL A 14 -3.60 12.96 -7.69
CA VAL A 14 -3.63 11.82 -6.77
C VAL A 14 -4.89 11.00 -7.02
N VAL A 15 -4.73 9.69 -7.22
CA VAL A 15 -5.84 8.79 -7.50
C VAL A 15 -5.93 7.65 -6.50
N PHE A 16 -7.13 7.43 -5.98
CA PHE A 16 -7.48 6.37 -5.03
C PHE A 16 -8.40 5.32 -5.66
N ASP A 17 -8.42 4.14 -5.07
CA ASP A 17 -9.21 2.99 -5.54
C ASP A 17 -10.72 3.09 -5.27
N ASN A 18 -11.16 3.90 -4.32
CA ASN A 18 -12.58 4.12 -4.01
C ASN A 18 -12.76 5.37 -3.13
N LYS A 19 -13.85 6.10 -3.34
CA LYS A 19 -14.18 7.29 -2.51
C LYS A 19 -14.38 6.99 -1.02
N LYS A 20 -14.78 5.76 -0.69
CA LYS A 20 -15.00 5.28 0.69
C LYS A 20 -13.93 4.29 1.14
N SER A 21 -12.78 4.27 0.47
CA SER A 21 -11.72 3.32 0.82
C SER A 21 -11.05 3.68 2.14
N SER A 22 -10.62 2.65 2.83
CA SER A 22 -9.81 2.82 4.05
C SER A 22 -8.44 3.46 3.77
N THR A 23 -7.98 3.46 2.52
CA THR A 23 -6.79 4.20 2.08
C THR A 23 -7.01 5.70 2.13
N ILE A 24 -8.14 6.20 1.64
CA ILE A 24 -8.52 7.62 1.78
C ILE A 24 -8.67 8.00 3.25
N GLN A 25 -9.41 7.20 4.03
CA GLN A 25 -9.61 7.48 5.44
C GLN A 25 -8.28 7.56 6.19
N TYR A 26 -7.37 6.62 5.94
CA TYR A 26 -6.03 6.67 6.51
C TYR A 26 -5.28 7.96 6.15
N CYS A 27 -5.34 8.40 4.88
CA CYS A 27 -4.70 9.64 4.46
C CYS A 27 -5.31 10.88 5.13
N VAL A 28 -6.64 10.92 5.26
CA VAL A 28 -7.35 12.01 5.95
C VAL A 28 -6.93 12.07 7.43
N ASP A 29 -6.95 10.93 8.12
CA ASP A 29 -6.69 10.88 9.56
C ASP A 29 -5.20 11.09 9.88
N SER A 30 -4.30 10.45 9.10
CA SER A 30 -2.88 10.41 9.44
C SER A 30 -2.03 11.50 8.77
N LEU A 31 -2.43 12.01 7.60
CA LEU A 31 -1.67 12.99 6.84
C LEU A 31 -2.32 14.37 6.84
N LEU A 32 -3.65 14.44 6.89
CA LEU A 32 -4.39 15.69 6.82
C LEU A 32 -5.01 16.10 8.17
N ASN A 33 -4.69 15.41 9.26
CA ASN A 33 -5.21 15.69 10.60
C ASN A 33 -6.74 15.82 10.64
N GLY A 34 -7.45 14.95 9.93
CA GLY A 34 -8.91 14.94 9.84
C GLY A 34 -9.51 15.98 8.87
N GLN A 35 -8.71 16.75 8.17
CA GLN A 35 -9.22 17.72 7.19
C GLN A 35 -9.77 17.03 5.94
N HIS A 36 -10.92 17.46 5.48
CA HIS A 36 -11.52 16.93 4.26
C HIS A 36 -10.69 17.25 3.01
N ILE A 37 -10.67 16.29 2.11
CA ILE A 37 -10.02 16.44 0.80
C ILE A 37 -10.90 17.33 -0.07
N THR A 38 -10.45 18.53 -0.41
CA THR A 38 -11.17 19.51 -1.23
C THR A 38 -10.48 19.82 -2.57
N SER A 39 -9.28 19.24 -2.79
CA SER A 39 -8.51 19.52 -4.00
C SER A 39 -9.12 18.89 -5.25
N PRO A 40 -9.28 19.62 -6.37
CA PRO A 40 -9.75 19.07 -7.63
C PRO A 40 -8.78 18.07 -8.26
N ASN A 41 -7.52 18.08 -7.81
CA ASN A 41 -6.47 17.17 -8.29
C ASN A 41 -6.49 15.80 -7.59
N ILE A 42 -7.49 15.57 -6.74
CA ILE A 42 -7.65 14.29 -6.04
C ILE A 42 -8.90 13.59 -6.56
N GLN A 43 -8.70 12.40 -7.10
CA GLN A 43 -9.75 11.62 -7.75
C GLN A 43 -9.84 10.23 -7.11
N ALA A 44 -10.98 9.58 -7.27
CA ALA A 44 -11.17 8.19 -6.92
C ALA A 44 -11.82 7.44 -8.08
N VAL A 45 -11.26 6.29 -8.38
CA VAL A 45 -11.81 5.32 -9.34
C VAL A 45 -12.61 4.24 -8.59
N ASN A 46 -12.99 3.16 -9.25
CA ASN A 46 -13.84 2.15 -8.61
C ASN A 46 -13.06 0.98 -8.03
N LYS A 47 -11.90 0.64 -8.58
CA LYS A 47 -11.09 -0.53 -8.21
C LYS A 47 -9.60 -0.18 -8.21
N SER A 48 -8.82 -0.92 -7.44
CA SER A 48 -7.35 -0.75 -7.40
C SER A 48 -6.68 -0.99 -8.76
N LYS A 49 -7.23 -1.88 -9.58
CA LYS A 49 -6.76 -2.07 -10.96
C LYS A 49 -6.91 -0.80 -11.80
N ASP A 50 -8.02 -0.11 -11.67
CA ASP A 50 -8.28 1.13 -12.42
C ASP A 50 -7.31 2.24 -12.02
N VAL A 51 -6.81 2.22 -10.75
CA VAL A 51 -5.73 3.13 -10.30
C VAL A 51 -4.45 2.86 -11.08
N ILE A 52 -4.08 1.58 -11.20
CA ILE A 52 -2.87 1.16 -11.93
C ILE A 52 -2.95 1.60 -13.39
N ASP A 53 -4.09 1.35 -14.03
CA ASP A 53 -4.33 1.73 -15.42
C ASP A 53 -4.33 3.26 -15.60
N TYR A 54 -4.89 4.01 -14.64
CA TYR A 54 -4.88 5.47 -14.67
C TYR A 54 -3.45 6.03 -14.59
N VAL A 55 -2.65 5.54 -13.63
CA VAL A 55 -1.26 5.98 -13.44
C VAL A 55 -0.38 5.64 -14.65
N GLU A 56 -0.62 4.50 -15.28
CA GLU A 56 0.11 4.11 -16.49
C GLU A 56 -0.04 5.11 -17.62
N HIS A 57 -1.24 5.69 -17.78
CA HIS A 57 -1.58 6.60 -18.87
C HIS A 57 -1.47 8.09 -18.49
N THR A 58 -1.17 8.42 -17.24
CA THR A 58 -1.13 9.79 -16.73
C THR A 58 0.21 10.08 -16.05
N PRO A 59 1.19 10.67 -16.75
CA PRO A 59 2.56 10.82 -16.26
C PRO A 59 2.74 11.64 -14.97
N ASN A 60 1.78 12.52 -14.65
CA ASN A 60 1.77 13.33 -13.42
C ASN A 60 0.86 12.74 -12.32
N ALA A 61 0.42 11.49 -12.45
CA ALA A 61 -0.43 10.83 -11.46
C ALA A 61 0.35 10.06 -10.40
N ILE A 62 -0.14 10.10 -9.17
CA ILE A 62 0.27 9.25 -8.05
C ILE A 62 -0.92 8.41 -7.62
N GLY A 63 -0.81 7.09 -7.75
CA GLY A 63 -1.81 6.13 -7.29
C GLY A 63 -1.57 5.70 -5.85
N ILE A 64 -2.63 5.65 -5.04
CA ILE A 64 -2.59 5.15 -3.67
C ILE A 64 -3.50 3.93 -3.56
N ILE A 65 -2.87 2.76 -3.36
CA ILE A 65 -3.54 1.45 -3.26
C ILE A 65 -2.90 0.62 -2.15
N GLY A 66 -3.53 -0.51 -1.80
CA GLY A 66 -2.94 -1.45 -0.85
C GLY A 66 -1.68 -2.13 -1.40
N SER A 67 -0.69 -2.37 -0.53
CA SER A 67 0.59 -2.99 -0.90
C SER A 67 0.45 -4.43 -1.41
N ASN A 68 -0.65 -5.11 -1.08
CA ASN A 68 -0.95 -6.45 -1.59
C ASN A 68 -1.05 -6.51 -3.13
N TRP A 69 -1.35 -5.39 -3.79
CA TRP A 69 -1.34 -5.30 -5.25
C TRP A 69 0.07 -5.33 -5.87
N LEU A 70 1.10 -5.15 -5.05
CA LEU A 70 2.51 -5.15 -5.50
C LEU A 70 3.13 -6.55 -5.53
N ASN A 71 2.52 -7.53 -4.88
CA ASN A 71 3.12 -8.85 -4.65
C ASN A 71 2.30 -10.01 -5.21
N ASP A 72 1.21 -9.77 -5.93
CA ASP A 72 0.41 -10.85 -6.48
C ASP A 72 1.05 -11.43 -7.75
N GLN A 73 2.04 -12.29 -7.53
CA GLN A 73 2.69 -13.07 -8.60
C GLN A 73 1.77 -14.12 -9.24
N ARG A 74 0.56 -14.30 -8.70
CA ARG A 74 -0.43 -15.26 -9.21
C ARG A 74 -1.40 -14.63 -10.21
N ASP A 75 -1.48 -13.31 -10.23
CA ASP A 75 -2.26 -12.62 -11.24
C ASP A 75 -1.55 -12.75 -12.58
N SER A 76 -2.10 -13.61 -13.45
CA SER A 76 -1.61 -13.79 -14.81
C SER A 76 -1.63 -12.49 -15.64
N THR A 77 -2.37 -11.49 -15.19
CA THR A 77 -2.39 -10.16 -15.80
C THR A 77 -1.19 -9.33 -15.44
N ASN A 78 -0.44 -9.72 -14.40
CA ASN A 78 0.80 -9.12 -13.92
C ASN A 78 0.77 -7.58 -13.93
N THR A 79 -0.37 -7.00 -13.53
CA THR A 79 -0.67 -5.57 -13.66
C THR A 79 0.18 -4.71 -12.72
N THR A 80 0.85 -5.31 -11.76
CA THR A 80 1.61 -4.65 -10.70
C THR A 80 2.97 -4.12 -11.13
N PHE A 81 3.55 -4.63 -12.23
CA PHE A 81 4.87 -4.22 -12.72
C PHE A 81 4.84 -3.88 -14.21
N LYS A 82 3.92 -3.00 -14.59
CA LYS A 82 3.99 -2.40 -15.94
C LYS A 82 5.25 -1.54 -16.03
N LYS A 83 5.93 -1.57 -17.18
CA LYS A 83 7.20 -0.87 -17.42
C LYS A 83 7.17 0.62 -17.06
N ASN A 84 5.98 1.24 -17.15
CA ASN A 84 5.79 2.68 -16.97
C ASN A 84 5.39 3.07 -15.54
N ILE A 85 5.18 2.10 -14.64
CA ILE A 85 4.80 2.36 -13.25
C ILE A 85 5.97 2.07 -12.31
N ARG A 86 6.23 2.99 -11.39
CA ARG A 86 7.25 2.84 -10.35
C ARG A 86 6.64 2.94 -8.97
N VAL A 87 6.97 1.97 -8.11
CA VAL A 87 6.64 2.05 -6.69
C VAL A 87 7.53 3.11 -6.04
N MET A 88 6.89 4.11 -5.43
CA MET A 88 7.60 5.21 -4.79
C MET A 88 8.19 4.80 -3.44
N SER A 89 9.37 5.30 -3.15
CA SER A 89 9.90 5.30 -1.79
C SER A 89 9.36 6.51 -1.03
N VAL A 90 9.05 6.32 0.25
CA VAL A 90 8.48 7.35 1.12
C VAL A 90 9.37 7.56 2.32
N SER A 91 9.60 8.83 2.68
CA SER A 91 10.35 9.24 3.87
C SER A 91 9.41 9.73 4.96
N LYS A 92 9.81 9.54 6.23
CA LYS A 92 9.20 10.19 7.40
C LYS A 92 9.64 11.64 7.59
N LEU A 93 10.71 12.04 6.91
CA LEU A 93 11.31 13.37 7.03
C LEU A 93 10.81 14.29 5.92
N ASP A 94 10.84 15.58 6.15
CA ASP A 94 10.41 16.60 5.19
C ASP A 94 11.19 16.56 3.88
N LYS A 95 12.48 16.18 3.94
CA LYS A 95 13.32 15.99 2.77
C LYS A 95 13.64 14.51 2.57
N ALA A 96 13.07 13.92 1.54
CA ALA A 96 13.35 12.55 1.15
C ALA A 96 14.73 12.45 0.45
N THR A 97 15.49 11.43 0.82
CA THR A 97 16.75 11.03 0.19
C THR A 97 16.74 9.51 -0.02
N ASP A 98 17.65 8.99 -0.81
CA ASP A 98 17.78 7.53 -1.02
C ASP A 98 18.08 6.76 0.27
N MET A 99 18.72 7.44 1.25
CA MET A 99 19.09 6.82 2.53
C MET A 99 17.97 6.83 3.58
N ASN A 100 16.94 7.69 3.43
CA ASN A 100 15.88 7.85 4.42
C ASN A 100 14.47 7.59 3.88
N SER A 101 14.38 7.04 2.68
CA SER A 101 13.10 6.71 2.04
C SER A 101 13.02 5.21 1.70
N TRP A 102 11.84 4.64 1.94
CA TRP A 102 11.64 3.19 1.91
C TRP A 102 10.43 2.83 1.05
N LYS A 103 10.52 1.71 0.33
CA LYS A 103 9.39 1.13 -0.40
C LYS A 103 8.54 0.27 0.54
N PRO A 104 7.26 -0.01 0.20
CA PRO A 104 6.34 -0.78 1.03
C PRO A 104 6.62 -2.30 1.01
N TYR A 105 7.87 -2.69 1.18
CA TYR A 105 8.24 -4.10 1.33
C TYR A 105 7.98 -4.58 2.75
N GLN A 106 7.55 -5.84 2.91
CA GLN A 106 7.21 -6.43 4.20
C GLN A 106 8.29 -6.22 5.27
N ALA A 107 9.58 -6.32 4.90
CA ALA A 107 10.69 -6.06 5.82
C ALA A 107 10.70 -4.63 6.36
N TYR A 108 10.45 -3.63 5.51
CA TYR A 108 10.43 -2.21 5.92
C TYR A 108 9.14 -1.81 6.63
N ILE A 109 8.06 -2.56 6.42
CA ILE A 109 6.83 -2.43 7.19
C ILE A 109 7.04 -3.03 8.59
N TYR A 110 7.68 -4.20 8.67
CA TYR A 110 7.95 -4.91 9.93
C TYR A 110 8.83 -4.10 10.89
N ASP A 111 9.92 -3.52 10.41
CA ASP A 111 10.84 -2.73 11.23
C ASP A 111 10.41 -1.25 11.38
N GLY A 112 9.26 -0.88 10.84
CA GLY A 112 8.69 0.46 10.96
C GLY A 112 9.40 1.55 10.16
N ARG A 113 10.30 1.20 9.25
CA ARG A 113 10.98 2.19 8.36
C ARG A 113 10.02 2.79 7.35
N TYR A 114 9.13 1.98 6.75
CA TYR A 114 8.09 2.51 5.85
C TYR A 114 7.00 3.22 6.65
N PRO A 115 6.62 4.47 6.32
CA PRO A 115 5.75 5.28 7.18
C PRO A 115 4.25 4.96 7.07
N PHE A 116 3.77 4.52 5.91
CA PHE A 116 2.33 4.38 5.67
C PHE A 116 1.86 2.97 6.00
N ILE A 117 1.72 2.71 7.30
CA ILE A 117 1.31 1.41 7.83
C ILE A 117 -0.08 1.54 8.45
N ARG A 118 -0.98 0.63 8.10
CA ARG A 118 -2.28 0.51 8.74
C ARG A 118 -2.56 -0.94 9.10
N THR A 119 -3.22 -1.14 10.21
CA THR A 119 -3.64 -2.46 10.66
C THR A 119 -5.01 -2.81 10.07
N ILE A 120 -5.15 -4.06 9.62
CA ILE A 120 -6.42 -4.62 9.15
C ILE A 120 -6.96 -5.49 10.28
N TYR A 121 -8.19 -5.21 10.71
CA TYR A 121 -8.89 -5.96 11.75
C TYR A 121 -10.02 -6.80 11.14
N ALA A 122 -10.15 -8.05 11.57
CA ALA A 122 -11.34 -8.85 11.37
C ALA A 122 -12.27 -8.62 12.57
N LEU A 123 -13.46 -8.08 12.33
CA LEU A 123 -14.48 -7.93 13.36
C LEU A 123 -15.43 -9.13 13.31
N LEU A 124 -15.59 -9.78 14.45
CA LEU A 124 -16.41 -10.96 14.59
C LEU A 124 -17.65 -10.62 15.44
N ASN A 125 -18.82 -10.89 14.88
CA ASN A 125 -20.09 -10.86 15.60
C ASN A 125 -20.74 -12.25 15.51
N ASP A 126 -20.22 -13.18 16.31
CA ASP A 126 -20.68 -14.58 16.33
C ASP A 126 -20.87 -15.01 17.78
N PRO A 127 -22.12 -15.09 18.27
CA PRO A 127 -22.42 -15.40 19.67
C PRO A 127 -22.22 -16.87 20.03
N ILE A 128 -22.07 -17.79 19.08
CA ILE A 128 -22.08 -19.24 19.30
C ILE A 128 -20.89 -20.00 18.70
N ASN A 129 -19.76 -19.34 18.52
CA ASN A 129 -18.56 -19.97 17.95
C ASN A 129 -18.82 -20.81 16.67
N GLY A 130 -19.61 -20.23 15.77
CA GLY A 130 -19.98 -20.85 14.51
C GLY A 130 -18.94 -20.74 13.40
N LEU A 131 -19.37 -20.75 12.17
CA LEU A 131 -18.49 -20.67 10.99
C LEU A 131 -17.64 -19.39 10.93
N PRO A 132 -18.19 -18.19 11.26
CA PRO A 132 -17.38 -16.96 11.30
C PRO A 132 -16.25 -17.03 12.32
N TRP A 133 -16.51 -17.59 13.51
CA TRP A 133 -15.50 -17.82 14.53
C TRP A 133 -14.42 -18.79 14.04
N GLY A 134 -14.81 -19.91 13.42
CA GLY A 134 -13.87 -20.88 12.86
C GLY A 134 -12.97 -20.28 11.79
N PHE A 135 -13.50 -19.39 10.94
CA PHE A 135 -12.71 -18.66 9.96
C PHE A 135 -11.72 -17.67 10.58
N ALA A 136 -12.16 -16.90 11.58
CA ALA A 136 -11.28 -15.98 12.30
C ALA A 136 -10.13 -16.74 12.99
N HIS A 137 -10.45 -17.87 13.63
CA HIS A 137 -9.46 -18.75 14.25
C HIS A 137 -8.49 -19.37 13.23
N PHE A 138 -9.00 -19.74 12.04
CA PHE A 138 -8.13 -20.18 10.95
C PHE A 138 -7.17 -19.05 10.52
N LEU A 139 -7.63 -17.81 10.39
CA LEU A 139 -6.76 -16.68 10.02
C LEU A 139 -5.63 -16.47 11.05
N GLU A 140 -5.88 -16.72 12.33
CA GLU A 140 -4.86 -16.63 13.39
C GLU A 140 -3.88 -17.82 13.40
N SER A 141 -4.24 -18.92 12.75
CA SER A 141 -3.40 -20.11 12.69
C SER A 141 -2.13 -19.89 11.87
N PRO A 142 -1.07 -20.72 12.05
CA PRO A 142 0.15 -20.62 11.23
C PRO A 142 -0.12 -20.72 9.73
N LYS A 143 -1.11 -21.54 9.31
CA LYS A 143 -1.51 -21.66 7.90
C LYS A 143 -2.17 -20.38 7.38
N GLY A 144 -3.09 -19.81 8.14
CA GLY A 144 -3.75 -18.54 7.80
C GLY A 144 -2.75 -17.39 7.73
N GLN A 145 -1.85 -17.28 8.72
CA GLN A 145 -0.80 -16.26 8.73
C GLN A 145 0.18 -16.41 7.56
N LEU A 146 0.49 -17.63 7.14
CA LEU A 146 1.30 -17.89 5.95
C LEU A 146 0.62 -17.43 4.65
N ILE A 147 -0.71 -17.59 4.56
CA ILE A 147 -1.49 -17.08 3.42
C ILE A 147 -1.43 -15.55 3.39
N ILE A 148 -1.64 -14.89 4.52
CA ILE A 148 -1.53 -13.44 4.66
C ILE A 148 -0.12 -12.97 4.23
N PHE A 149 0.93 -13.63 4.69
CA PHE A 149 2.30 -13.33 4.31
C PHE A 149 2.52 -13.46 2.79
N LYS A 150 2.05 -14.55 2.19
CA LYS A 150 2.18 -14.80 0.75
C LYS A 150 1.35 -13.85 -0.12
N SER A 151 0.32 -13.21 0.44
CA SER A 151 -0.46 -12.17 -0.24
C SER A 151 0.20 -10.80 -0.22
N GLY A 152 1.43 -10.68 0.30
CA GLY A 152 2.16 -9.42 0.38
C GLY A 152 1.82 -8.55 1.58
N LEU A 153 0.97 -9.03 2.49
CA LEU A 153 0.65 -8.37 3.74
C LEU A 153 1.56 -8.85 4.87
N LEU A 154 1.74 -8.02 5.88
CA LEU A 154 2.49 -8.41 7.07
C LEU A 154 1.56 -9.19 8.02
N PRO A 155 1.87 -10.46 8.36
CA PRO A 155 1.08 -11.22 9.33
C PRO A 155 1.24 -10.67 10.73
N TYR A 156 0.20 -10.76 11.56
CA TYR A 156 0.25 -10.34 12.96
C TYR A 156 1.09 -11.29 13.83
N ARG A 157 1.04 -12.58 13.54
CA ARG A 157 1.82 -13.62 14.20
C ARG A 157 2.67 -14.35 13.18
N GLY A 158 3.94 -14.52 13.46
CA GLY A 158 4.86 -15.32 12.62
C GLY A 158 6.30 -14.99 12.98
N ASP A 159 7.17 -16.00 12.96
CA ASP A 159 8.62 -15.82 13.05
C ASP A 159 9.11 -15.30 11.68
N ILE A 160 9.23 -13.99 11.56
CA ILE A 160 9.74 -13.34 10.34
C ILE A 160 11.24 -13.22 10.47
N ASN A 161 11.96 -14.12 9.81
CA ASN A 161 13.40 -13.99 9.65
C ASN A 161 13.73 -13.03 8.51
N VAL A 162 14.08 -11.80 8.84
CA VAL A 162 14.56 -10.82 7.86
C VAL A 162 16.01 -11.14 7.54
N ARG A 163 16.28 -11.52 6.30
CA ARG A 163 17.65 -11.68 5.78
C ARG A 163 18.00 -10.45 4.94
N SER A 164 19.08 -9.78 5.29
CA SER A 164 19.69 -8.78 4.41
C SER A 164 20.47 -9.51 3.31
N VAL A 165 20.06 -9.34 2.08
CA VAL A 165 20.79 -9.82 0.91
C VAL A 165 21.44 -8.61 0.27
N ASN A 166 22.76 -8.57 0.28
CA ASN A 166 23.51 -7.60 -0.53
C ASN A 166 23.43 -8.06 -1.98
N VAL A 167 22.58 -7.42 -2.75
CA VAL A 167 22.61 -7.55 -4.21
C VAL A 167 23.69 -6.59 -4.69
N SER A 168 24.91 -7.08 -4.84
CA SER A 168 25.94 -6.40 -5.62
C SER A 168 25.42 -6.35 -7.05
N GLY A 169 24.99 -5.17 -7.50
CA GLY A 169 24.57 -4.95 -8.87
C GLY A 169 25.79 -5.09 -9.79
N GLU A 170 25.66 -5.91 -10.81
CA GLU A 170 26.38 -5.78 -12.06
C GLU A 170 25.81 -4.63 -12.89
#